data_352648e595865057733f6e0a733a9744
#
_entry.id   352648e595865057733f6e0a733a9744
#
_cell.length_a   1.000
_cell.length_b   1.000
_cell.length_c   1.000
_cell.angle_alpha   90.00
_cell.angle_beta   90.00
_cell.angle_gamma   90.00
#
_symmetry.space_group_name_H-M   'P 1'
#
loop_
_entity.id
_entity.type
_entity.pdbx_description
1 polymer ?
#
loop_
_entity_poly.entity_id
_entity_poly.type
_entity_poly.pdbx_seq_one_letter_code
_entity_poly.pdbx_strand_id
1 'polypeptide(L)'
;FAHREEGFDKHIEQSIRGYSDLIQDVISLSRHFIEDNTNVVDIGCSTGKMTKALIDYNLDHCDNTKYIGLEIAEGFQGDLQKRKEEINKYYRSVRFEDSDARWYEYEDYSLITSIFTLQFMPKSDREKLIKDIYDGLMCGGAYIFAEKTICENALVQDMITFNYYDYKRKSFSAEDIMDKERTLRHMMKPNTWKEIEKMVTDAGFSVVQPFWRNHAFVGALAVK
;
A
#
# COMPACT_ATOMS: atom_id res chain seq x y z
N PHE A 1 -5.29 -6.65 -14.40
CA PHE A 1 -5.44 -5.27 -13.88
C PHE A 1 -5.67 -4.26 -15.02
N ALA A 2 -5.06 -4.43 -16.18
CA ALA A 2 -4.97 -3.46 -17.28
C ALA A 2 -6.28 -2.97 -17.94
N HIS A 3 -7.44 -3.47 -17.63
CA HIS A 3 -8.69 -3.11 -18.33
C HIS A 3 -9.67 -2.23 -17.54
N ARG A 4 -9.28 -1.67 -16.39
CA ARG A 4 -10.18 -0.88 -15.51
C ARG A 4 -9.55 0.40 -14.95
N GLU A 5 -8.63 1.00 -15.68
CA GLU A 5 -7.88 2.17 -15.23
C GLU A 5 -8.78 3.38 -14.99
N GLU A 6 -9.73 3.65 -15.88
CA GLU A 6 -10.77 4.65 -15.65
C GLU A 6 -11.75 4.21 -14.56
N GLY A 7 -11.38 4.41 -13.32
CA GLY A 7 -12.23 4.09 -12.17
C GLY A 7 -11.58 3.15 -11.15
N PHE A 8 -10.27 2.89 -11.25
CA PHE A 8 -9.56 2.07 -10.26
C PHE A 8 -9.77 2.60 -8.84
N ASP A 9 -9.57 3.89 -8.62
CA ASP A 9 -9.74 4.55 -7.32
C ASP A 9 -11.16 4.37 -6.76
N LYS A 10 -12.18 4.59 -7.60
CA LYS A 10 -13.58 4.36 -7.22
C LYS A 10 -13.87 2.89 -6.95
N HIS A 11 -13.31 2.00 -7.77
CA HIS A 11 -13.50 0.56 -7.61
C HIS A 11 -12.92 0.05 -6.29
N ILE A 12 -11.72 0.48 -5.89
CA ILE A 12 -11.10 0.05 -4.64
C ILE A 12 -11.86 0.59 -3.43
N GLU A 13 -12.32 1.83 -3.47
CA GLU A 13 -13.16 2.44 -2.43
C GLU A 13 -14.48 1.67 -2.22
N GLN A 14 -15.09 1.20 -3.29
CA GLN A 14 -16.30 0.38 -3.24
C GLN A 14 -16.03 -1.09 -2.85
N SER A 15 -14.81 -1.58 -3.08
CA SER A 15 -14.43 -2.97 -2.79
C SER A 15 -13.97 -3.17 -1.34
N ILE A 16 -13.38 -2.18 -0.71
CA ILE A 16 -12.80 -2.29 0.64
C ILE A 16 -13.48 -1.28 1.56
N ARG A 17 -14.26 -1.80 2.51
CA ARG A 17 -14.96 -0.98 3.49
C ARG A 17 -13.94 -0.20 4.33
N GLY A 18 -14.13 1.12 4.43
CA GLY A 18 -13.23 2.00 5.19
C GLY A 18 -11.89 2.26 4.49
N TYR A 19 -11.79 2.04 3.16
CA TYR A 19 -10.56 2.34 2.41
C TYR A 19 -10.17 3.80 2.53
N SER A 20 -11.13 4.72 2.42
CA SER A 20 -10.86 6.16 2.54
C SER A 20 -10.35 6.53 3.93
N ASP A 21 -10.87 5.89 4.99
CA ASP A 21 -10.40 6.10 6.36
C ASP A 21 -8.95 5.60 6.51
N LEU A 22 -8.64 4.41 5.99
CA LEU A 22 -7.26 3.89 5.95
C LEU A 22 -6.29 4.89 5.29
N ILE A 23 -6.65 5.40 4.11
CA ILE A 23 -5.80 6.35 3.38
C ILE A 23 -5.62 7.66 4.18
N GLN A 24 -6.67 8.17 4.81
CA GLN A 24 -6.57 9.35 5.66
C GLN A 24 -5.67 9.11 6.87
N ASP A 25 -5.76 7.94 7.50
CA ASP A 25 -4.88 7.57 8.61
C ASP A 25 -3.41 7.51 8.15
N VAL A 26 -3.12 6.86 7.00
CA VAL A 26 -1.76 6.81 6.42
C VAL A 26 -1.21 8.22 6.16
N ILE A 27 -2.01 9.10 5.54
CA ILE A 27 -1.63 10.48 5.26
C ILE A 27 -1.36 11.25 6.57
N SER A 28 -2.24 11.11 7.56
CA SER A 28 -2.08 11.79 8.84
C SER A 28 -0.85 11.31 9.61
N LEU A 29 -0.60 9.99 9.61
CA LEU A 29 0.58 9.39 10.24
C LEU A 29 1.89 9.82 9.55
N SER A 30 1.87 10.08 8.25
CA SER A 30 3.06 10.43 7.48
C SER A 30 3.83 11.63 8.05
N ARG A 31 3.11 12.63 8.59
CA ARG A 31 3.69 13.85 9.17
C ARG A 31 4.61 13.60 10.36
N HIS A 32 4.47 12.46 11.02
CA HIS A 32 5.31 12.10 12.16
C HIS A 32 6.67 11.52 11.76
N PHE A 33 6.85 11.19 10.47
CA PHE A 33 8.03 10.49 9.98
C PHE A 33 8.75 11.19 8.84
N ILE A 34 8.02 11.94 8.00
CA ILE A 34 8.64 12.66 6.88
C ILE A 34 9.45 13.82 7.41
N GLU A 35 10.72 13.88 7.01
CA GLU A 35 11.69 14.89 7.44
C GLU A 35 12.31 15.61 6.24
N ASP A 36 12.91 16.77 6.51
CA ASP A 36 13.64 17.57 5.51
C ASP A 36 14.77 16.77 4.86
N ASN A 37 14.97 16.96 3.58
CA ASN A 37 16.04 16.35 2.80
C ASN A 37 16.05 14.82 2.78
N THR A 38 14.91 14.18 3.02
CA THR A 38 14.76 12.71 3.01
C THR A 38 14.01 12.22 1.78
N ASN A 39 13.93 10.90 1.64
CA ASN A 39 13.15 10.24 0.60
C ASN A 39 11.89 9.60 1.18
N VAL A 40 10.83 9.61 0.38
CA VAL A 40 9.57 8.91 0.64
C VAL A 40 9.27 8.02 -0.55
N VAL A 41 8.96 6.74 -0.32
CA VAL A 41 8.55 5.84 -1.42
C VAL A 41 7.20 5.21 -1.17
N ASP A 42 6.38 5.17 -2.21
CA ASP A 42 5.07 4.53 -2.27
C ASP A 42 5.16 3.31 -3.19
N ILE A 43 5.20 2.11 -2.60
CA ILE A 43 5.35 0.84 -3.32
C ILE A 43 4.00 0.37 -3.83
N GLY A 44 3.89 0.18 -5.16
CA GLY A 44 2.63 -0.15 -5.83
C GLY A 44 1.69 1.05 -5.85
N CYS A 45 2.20 2.21 -6.25
CA CYS A 45 1.50 3.49 -6.18
C CYS A 45 0.27 3.61 -7.09
N SER A 46 0.03 2.66 -8.00
CA SER A 46 -1.14 2.58 -8.91
C SER A 46 -1.34 3.88 -9.70
N THR A 47 -2.40 4.64 -9.41
CA THR A 47 -2.70 5.94 -10.06
C THR A 47 -1.88 7.11 -9.51
N GLY A 48 -1.00 6.90 -8.54
CA GLY A 48 -0.24 7.93 -7.84
C GLY A 48 -1.09 8.83 -6.94
N LYS A 49 -2.33 8.46 -6.66
CA LYS A 49 -3.27 9.25 -5.84
C LYS A 49 -2.75 9.41 -4.41
N MET A 50 -2.27 8.33 -3.78
CA MET A 50 -1.72 8.39 -2.43
C MET A 50 -0.41 9.17 -2.40
N THR A 51 0.50 8.93 -3.34
CA THR A 51 1.75 9.71 -3.46
C THR A 51 1.47 11.21 -3.52
N LYS A 52 0.49 11.64 -4.35
CA LYS A 52 0.06 13.04 -4.40
C LYS A 52 -0.47 13.54 -3.06
N ALA A 53 -1.31 12.76 -2.40
CA ALA A 53 -1.91 13.16 -1.13
C ALA A 53 -0.87 13.28 0.00
N LEU A 54 0.18 12.43 0.00
CA LEU A 54 1.32 12.57 0.90
C LEU A 54 2.08 13.88 0.64
N ILE A 55 2.32 14.25 -0.62
CA ILE A 55 2.95 15.53 -0.99
C ILE A 55 2.08 16.69 -0.49
N ASP A 56 0.80 16.72 -0.86
CA ASP A 56 -0.11 17.82 -0.54
C ASP A 56 -0.21 18.06 0.98
N TYR A 57 -0.25 16.98 1.76
CA TYR A 57 -0.37 17.06 3.21
C TYR A 57 0.89 17.55 3.92
N ASN A 58 2.06 17.25 3.36
CA ASN A 58 3.35 17.57 3.97
C ASN A 58 4.04 18.79 3.31
N LEU A 59 3.39 19.44 2.34
CA LEU A 59 3.98 20.52 1.54
C LEU A 59 4.53 21.68 2.39
N ASP A 60 3.82 22.04 3.47
CA ASP A 60 4.18 23.11 4.39
C ASP A 60 4.94 22.60 5.63
N HIS A 61 5.30 21.33 5.64
CA HIS A 61 5.92 20.69 6.81
C HIS A 61 7.40 20.38 6.60
N CYS A 62 7.77 19.94 5.39
CA CYS A 62 9.12 19.47 5.09
C CYS A 62 9.64 20.09 3.80
N ASP A 63 10.93 20.49 3.83
CA ASP A 63 11.65 21.03 2.69
C ASP A 63 12.53 19.96 2.01
N ASN A 64 12.67 20.04 0.67
CA ASN A 64 13.56 19.20 -0.14
C ASN A 64 13.33 17.68 -0.03
N THR A 65 12.16 17.25 0.42
CA THR A 65 11.79 15.84 0.44
C THR A 65 11.58 15.32 -0.99
N LYS A 66 12.00 14.11 -1.29
CA LYS A 66 11.80 13.48 -2.60
C LYS A 66 10.74 12.38 -2.48
N TYR A 67 9.75 12.44 -3.34
CA TYR A 67 8.69 11.42 -3.39
C TYR A 67 8.85 10.53 -4.62
N ILE A 68 8.84 9.21 -4.40
CA ILE A 68 9.00 8.20 -5.43
C ILE A 68 7.78 7.27 -5.37
N GLY A 69 7.09 7.09 -6.49
CA GLY A 69 6.07 6.06 -6.66
C GLY A 69 6.62 4.93 -7.52
N LEU A 70 6.59 3.69 -7.02
CA LEU A 70 6.99 2.51 -7.78
C LEU A 70 5.75 1.77 -8.27
N GLU A 71 5.66 1.50 -9.58
CA GLU A 71 4.55 0.74 -10.16
C GLU A 71 5.02 -0.04 -11.40
N ILE A 72 4.76 -1.36 -11.40
CA ILE A 72 5.15 -2.26 -12.50
C ILE A 72 4.01 -2.56 -13.48
N ALA A 73 2.78 -2.21 -13.14
CA ALA A 73 1.63 -2.49 -14.00
C ALA A 73 1.51 -1.42 -15.09
N GLU A 74 1.78 -1.81 -16.35
CA GLU A 74 1.74 -0.93 -17.51
C GLU A 74 0.44 -0.11 -17.62
N GLY A 75 -0.65 -0.67 -17.14
CA GLY A 75 -1.96 -0.04 -17.20
C GLY A 75 -2.08 1.28 -16.45
N PHE A 76 -1.21 1.58 -15.50
CA PHE A 76 -1.23 2.83 -14.73
C PHE A 76 -0.33 3.92 -15.29
N GLN A 77 0.50 3.63 -16.29
CA GLN A 77 1.49 4.59 -16.82
C GLN A 77 0.85 5.90 -17.32
N GLY A 78 -0.32 5.80 -17.98
CA GLY A 78 -1.06 6.99 -18.44
C GLY A 78 -1.57 7.87 -17.30
N ASP A 79 -2.04 7.26 -16.20
CA ASP A 79 -2.50 7.98 -15.01
C ASP A 79 -1.33 8.59 -14.25
N LEU A 80 -0.22 7.87 -14.12
CA LEU A 80 0.99 8.34 -13.48
C LEU A 80 1.62 9.52 -14.21
N GLN A 81 1.61 9.52 -15.55
CA GLN A 81 2.07 10.65 -16.34
C GLN A 81 1.22 11.90 -16.07
N LYS A 82 -0.11 11.77 -16.13
CA LYS A 82 -1.04 12.88 -15.81
C LYS A 82 -0.84 13.38 -14.36
N ARG A 83 -0.68 12.45 -13.41
CA ARG A 83 -0.45 12.78 -12.00
C ARG A 83 0.85 13.55 -11.81
N LYS A 84 1.92 13.13 -12.48
CA LYS A 84 3.21 13.82 -12.46
C LYS A 84 3.10 15.25 -13.01
N GLU A 85 2.40 15.43 -14.12
CA GLU A 85 2.15 16.76 -14.71
C GLU A 85 1.34 17.66 -13.77
N GLU A 86 0.34 17.10 -13.07
CA GLU A 86 -0.45 17.82 -12.06
C GLU A 86 0.43 18.29 -10.89
N ILE A 87 1.21 17.39 -10.30
CA ILE A 87 2.09 17.67 -9.16
C ILE A 87 3.19 18.67 -9.54
N ASN A 88 3.80 18.53 -10.72
CA ASN A 88 4.89 19.37 -11.19
C ASN A 88 4.52 20.86 -11.36
N LYS A 89 3.25 21.23 -11.29
CA LYS A 89 2.81 22.62 -11.27
C LYS A 89 3.22 23.35 -10.00
N TYR A 90 3.42 22.63 -8.88
CA TYR A 90 3.71 23.19 -7.58
C TYR A 90 4.82 22.45 -6.81
N TYR A 91 5.17 21.21 -7.18
CA TYR A 91 6.19 20.41 -6.53
C TYR A 91 7.06 19.66 -7.54
N ARG A 92 8.38 19.84 -7.51
CA ARG A 92 9.30 19.33 -8.53
C ARG A 92 10.00 18.01 -8.19
N SER A 93 10.03 17.64 -6.91
CA SER A 93 10.80 16.48 -6.42
C SER A 93 9.94 15.21 -6.35
N VAL A 94 9.14 14.96 -7.40
CA VAL A 94 8.35 13.72 -7.54
C VAL A 94 8.80 12.91 -8.76
N ARG A 95 8.89 11.59 -8.59
CA ARG A 95 9.15 10.63 -9.68
C ARG A 95 8.19 9.47 -9.58
N PHE A 96 7.73 8.97 -10.72
CA PHE A 96 7.07 7.69 -10.86
C PHE A 96 7.96 6.81 -11.71
N GLU A 97 8.28 5.62 -11.21
CA GLU A 97 9.24 4.71 -11.81
C GLU A 97 8.56 3.38 -12.12
N ASP A 98 8.70 2.90 -13.35
CA ASP A 98 8.36 1.55 -13.75
C ASP A 98 9.45 0.61 -13.19
N SER A 99 9.23 0.18 -11.96
CA SER A 99 10.23 -0.59 -11.21
C SER A 99 9.58 -1.61 -10.29
N ASP A 100 10.16 -2.79 -10.25
CA ASP A 100 9.79 -3.83 -9.32
C ASP A 100 10.44 -3.57 -7.97
N ALA A 101 9.60 -3.35 -6.96
CA ALA A 101 10.02 -3.06 -5.60
C ALA A 101 10.97 -4.12 -4.99
N ARG A 102 10.95 -5.36 -5.50
CA ARG A 102 11.83 -6.47 -5.04
C ARG A 102 13.29 -6.28 -5.45
N TRP A 103 13.55 -5.44 -6.45
CA TRP A 103 14.88 -5.17 -7.03
C TRP A 103 15.28 -3.70 -6.91
N TYR A 104 14.44 -2.91 -6.23
CA TYR A 104 14.68 -1.49 -5.99
C TYR A 104 15.68 -1.32 -4.84
N GLU A 105 16.58 -0.37 -4.96
CA GLU A 105 17.55 -0.02 -3.92
C GLU A 105 16.97 1.04 -2.99
N TYR A 106 16.78 0.68 -1.72
CA TYR A 106 16.24 1.57 -0.70
C TYR A 106 17.39 2.20 0.08
N GLU A 107 17.47 3.55 0.09
CA GLU A 107 18.48 4.29 0.82
C GLU A 107 17.94 5.63 1.31
N ASP A 108 18.18 5.97 2.59
CA ASP A 108 17.80 7.24 3.22
C ASP A 108 16.30 7.59 3.15
N TYR A 109 15.44 6.60 3.38
CA TYR A 109 14.00 6.82 3.44
C TYR A 109 13.54 7.15 4.87
N SER A 110 12.76 8.24 5.03
CA SER A 110 12.05 8.53 6.28
C SER A 110 10.69 7.83 6.36
N LEU A 111 10.05 7.62 5.21
CA LEU A 111 8.79 6.89 5.11
C LEU A 111 8.76 6.00 3.88
N ILE A 112 8.33 4.76 4.08
CA ILE A 112 7.99 3.82 3.02
C ILE A 112 6.53 3.37 3.19
N THR A 113 5.74 3.42 2.13
CA THR A 113 4.36 2.94 2.14
C THR A 113 4.15 1.78 1.17
N SER A 114 3.22 0.87 1.52
CA SER A 114 2.82 -0.25 0.65
C SER A 114 1.37 -0.64 0.96
N ILE A 115 0.42 -0.17 0.15
CA ILE A 115 -0.99 -0.38 0.42
C ILE A 115 -1.57 -1.42 -0.53
N PHE A 116 -1.86 -2.61 0.01
CA PHE A 116 -2.40 -3.76 -0.72
C PHE A 116 -1.52 -4.26 -1.87
N THR A 117 -0.20 -4.24 -1.68
CA THR A 117 0.79 -4.55 -2.71
C THR A 117 1.50 -5.89 -2.47
N LEU A 118 2.00 -6.16 -1.24
CA LEU A 118 2.77 -7.38 -0.95
C LEU A 118 1.97 -8.66 -1.23
N GLN A 119 0.66 -8.61 -1.04
CA GLN A 119 -0.23 -9.76 -1.29
C GLN A 119 -0.15 -10.31 -2.72
N PHE A 120 0.33 -9.52 -3.69
CA PHE A 120 0.53 -9.92 -5.08
C PHE A 120 1.93 -10.44 -5.38
N MET A 121 2.87 -10.25 -4.47
CA MET A 121 4.23 -10.75 -4.62
C MET A 121 4.34 -12.23 -4.20
N PRO A 122 5.28 -13.00 -4.77
CA PRO A 122 5.58 -14.34 -4.28
C PRO A 122 5.90 -14.32 -2.78
N LYS A 123 5.40 -15.30 -2.03
CA LYS A 123 5.67 -15.37 -0.57
C LYS A 123 7.17 -15.46 -0.26
N SER A 124 7.94 -16.12 -1.13
CA SER A 124 9.40 -16.27 -1.02
C SER A 124 10.15 -14.94 -1.01
N ASP A 125 9.59 -13.91 -1.63
CA ASP A 125 10.31 -12.65 -1.84
C ASP A 125 10.00 -11.60 -0.76
N ARG A 126 8.92 -11.82 0.03
CA ARG A 126 8.39 -10.82 0.98
C ARG A 126 9.33 -10.55 2.15
N GLU A 127 9.92 -11.60 2.73
CA GLU A 127 10.85 -11.47 3.85
C GLU A 127 12.08 -10.65 3.44
N LYS A 128 12.62 -10.92 2.24
CA LYS A 128 13.74 -10.16 1.70
C LYS A 128 13.32 -8.69 1.47
N LEU A 129 12.19 -8.45 0.82
CA LEU A 129 11.73 -7.08 0.56
C LEU A 129 11.51 -6.30 1.86
N ILE A 130 10.87 -6.90 2.87
CA ILE A 130 10.65 -6.24 4.17
C ILE A 130 11.99 -5.95 4.86
N LYS A 131 12.99 -6.83 4.69
CA LYS A 131 14.35 -6.60 5.18
C LYS A 131 15.03 -5.45 4.44
N ASP A 132 14.94 -5.41 3.11
CA ASP A 132 15.48 -4.32 2.29
C ASP A 132 14.81 -2.97 2.66
N ILE A 133 13.50 -2.95 2.88
CA ILE A 133 12.75 -1.79 3.38
C ILE A 133 13.30 -1.34 4.74
N TYR A 134 13.47 -2.27 5.69
CA TYR A 134 14.04 -1.94 7.00
C TYR A 134 15.45 -1.35 6.87
N ASP A 135 16.30 -1.96 6.07
CA ASP A 135 17.69 -1.51 5.91
C ASP A 135 17.74 -0.12 5.28
N GLY A 136 16.88 0.17 4.29
CA GLY A 136 16.81 1.45 3.60
C GLY A 136 16.15 2.59 4.38
N LEU A 137 15.42 2.28 5.47
CA LEU A 137 14.86 3.30 6.35
C LEU A 137 15.93 3.94 7.21
N MET A 138 15.79 5.24 7.44
CA MET A 138 16.56 5.97 8.45
C MET A 138 16.18 5.50 9.86
N CYS A 139 17.03 5.76 10.85
CA CYS A 139 16.69 5.54 12.25
C CYS A 139 15.50 6.41 12.64
N GLY A 140 14.46 5.80 13.23
CA GLY A 140 13.19 6.49 13.51
C GLY A 140 12.24 6.60 12.32
N GLY A 141 12.66 6.17 11.13
CA GLY A 141 11.79 6.10 9.95
C GLY A 141 10.73 4.99 10.07
N ALA A 142 9.72 5.06 9.22
CA ALA A 142 8.57 4.16 9.30
C ALA A 142 8.24 3.44 7.99
N TYR A 143 7.72 2.24 8.13
CA TYR A 143 7.02 1.49 7.10
C TYR A 143 5.53 1.42 7.45
N ILE A 144 4.68 2.03 6.62
CA ILE A 144 3.23 1.97 6.77
C ILE A 144 2.68 1.09 5.65
N PHE A 145 1.98 0.03 6.02
CA PHE A 145 1.48 -0.94 5.06
C PHE A 145 0.04 -1.38 5.36
N ALA A 146 -0.63 -1.85 4.35
CA ALA A 146 -1.92 -2.52 4.50
C ALA A 146 -2.00 -3.74 3.58
N GLU A 147 -2.57 -4.83 4.11
CA GLU A 147 -2.65 -6.11 3.41
C GLU A 147 -3.99 -6.81 3.65
N LYS A 148 -4.44 -7.59 2.65
CA LYS A 148 -5.47 -8.60 2.86
C LYS A 148 -4.86 -9.77 3.61
N THR A 149 -5.51 -10.19 4.67
CA THR A 149 -5.09 -11.33 5.49
C THR A 149 -6.06 -12.50 5.37
N ILE A 150 -5.63 -13.66 5.82
CA ILE A 150 -6.47 -14.84 6.05
C ILE A 150 -6.49 -15.21 7.54
N CYS A 151 -7.59 -15.80 7.98
CA CYS A 151 -7.70 -16.33 9.34
C CYS A 151 -7.05 -17.70 9.44
N GLU A 152 -6.50 -18.02 10.62
CA GLU A 152 -6.00 -19.36 10.92
C GLU A 152 -7.14 -20.40 11.04
N ASN A 153 -8.32 -19.97 11.45
CA ASN A 153 -9.50 -20.81 11.57
C ASN A 153 -10.38 -20.70 10.32
N ALA A 154 -10.63 -21.83 9.66
CA ALA A 154 -11.39 -21.88 8.41
C ALA A 154 -12.83 -21.40 8.57
N LEU A 155 -13.52 -21.76 9.66
CA LEU A 155 -14.90 -21.32 9.90
C LEU A 155 -15.01 -19.81 10.05
N VAL A 156 -14.07 -19.22 10.82
CA VAL A 156 -14.01 -17.75 10.99
C VAL A 156 -13.66 -17.08 9.66
N GLN A 157 -12.77 -17.69 8.86
CA GLN A 157 -12.45 -17.19 7.51
C GLN A 157 -13.70 -17.13 6.64
N ASP A 158 -14.53 -18.17 6.63
CA ASP A 158 -15.77 -18.19 5.87
C ASP A 158 -16.76 -17.12 6.33
N MET A 159 -16.96 -16.97 7.64
CA MET A 159 -17.81 -15.91 8.20
C MET A 159 -17.37 -14.51 7.75
N ILE A 160 -16.08 -14.21 7.82
CA ILE A 160 -15.51 -12.93 7.40
C ILE A 160 -15.66 -12.75 5.88
N THR A 161 -15.47 -13.81 5.10
CA THR A 161 -15.63 -13.78 3.65
C THR A 161 -17.05 -13.47 3.23
N PHE A 162 -18.05 -14.12 3.84
CA PHE A 162 -19.44 -13.83 3.56
C PHE A 162 -19.84 -12.40 3.96
N ASN A 163 -19.41 -11.94 5.13
CA ASN A 163 -19.64 -10.57 5.56
C ASN A 163 -19.00 -9.54 4.60
N TYR A 164 -17.83 -9.84 4.07
CA TYR A 164 -17.17 -9.04 3.04
C TYR A 164 -17.94 -9.03 1.72
N TYR A 165 -18.50 -10.16 1.29
CA TYR A 165 -19.34 -10.23 0.09
C TYR A 165 -20.64 -9.46 0.27
N ASP A 166 -21.27 -9.51 1.44
CA ASP A 166 -22.47 -8.73 1.73
C ASP A 166 -22.19 -7.22 1.63
N TYR A 167 -21.01 -6.78 2.06
CA TYR A 167 -20.59 -5.40 1.83
C TYR A 167 -20.43 -5.08 0.33
N LYS A 168 -19.73 -5.92 -0.44
CA LYS A 168 -19.51 -5.72 -1.87
C LYS A 168 -20.79 -5.72 -2.69
N ARG A 169 -21.79 -6.50 -2.31
CA ARG A 169 -23.09 -6.56 -2.97
C ARG A 169 -23.88 -5.25 -2.96
N LYS A 170 -23.44 -4.27 -2.18
CA LYS A 170 -24.01 -2.91 -2.24
C LYS A 170 -23.63 -2.15 -3.52
N SER A 171 -22.53 -2.55 -4.17
CA SER A 171 -21.99 -1.86 -5.35
C SER A 171 -21.77 -2.78 -6.56
N PHE A 172 -21.74 -4.08 -6.37
CA PHE A 172 -21.43 -5.08 -7.40
C PHE A 172 -22.44 -6.22 -7.41
N SER A 173 -22.67 -6.82 -8.59
CA SER A 173 -23.47 -8.04 -8.70
C SER A 173 -22.75 -9.24 -8.06
N ALA A 174 -23.49 -10.30 -7.74
CA ALA A 174 -22.89 -11.53 -7.22
C ALA A 174 -21.94 -12.17 -8.25
N GLU A 175 -22.28 -12.10 -9.53
CA GLU A 175 -21.46 -12.62 -10.64
C GLU A 175 -20.13 -11.86 -10.74
N ASP A 176 -20.17 -10.52 -10.75
CA ASP A 176 -18.94 -9.67 -10.75
C ASP A 176 -18.01 -9.98 -9.57
N ILE A 177 -18.61 -10.18 -8.38
CA ILE A 177 -17.84 -10.52 -7.17
C ILE A 177 -17.16 -11.87 -7.36
N MET A 178 -17.87 -12.90 -7.83
CA MET A 178 -17.32 -14.23 -7.97
C MET A 178 -16.25 -14.31 -9.07
N ASP A 179 -16.43 -13.63 -10.19
CA ASP A 179 -15.45 -13.58 -11.26
C ASP A 179 -14.18 -12.85 -10.83
N LYS A 180 -14.33 -11.75 -10.07
CA LYS A 180 -13.20 -11.05 -9.48
C LYS A 180 -12.44 -11.93 -8.48
N GLU A 181 -13.16 -12.66 -7.61
CA GLU A 181 -12.53 -13.56 -6.65
C GLU A 181 -11.78 -14.72 -7.33
N ARG A 182 -12.31 -15.30 -8.41
CA ARG A 182 -11.59 -16.30 -9.20
C ARG A 182 -10.27 -15.75 -9.74
N THR A 183 -10.30 -14.56 -10.35
CA THR A 183 -9.12 -13.88 -10.87
C THR A 183 -8.10 -13.61 -9.76
N LEU A 184 -8.55 -13.04 -8.65
CA LEU A 184 -7.68 -12.68 -7.53
C LEU A 184 -7.05 -13.89 -6.84
N ARG A 185 -7.71 -15.05 -6.81
CA ARG A 185 -7.16 -16.27 -6.21
C ARG A 185 -5.90 -16.79 -6.92
N HIS A 186 -5.78 -16.54 -8.22
CA HIS A 186 -4.55 -16.86 -8.94
C HIS A 186 -3.41 -15.89 -8.61
N MET A 187 -3.74 -14.63 -8.41
CA MET A 187 -2.79 -13.53 -8.27
C MET A 187 -2.38 -13.27 -6.83
N MET A 188 -3.34 -13.31 -5.88
CA MET A 188 -3.08 -13.03 -4.48
C MET A 188 -2.74 -14.28 -3.68
N LYS A 189 -1.74 -14.13 -2.81
CA LYS A 189 -1.31 -15.14 -1.84
C LYS A 189 -1.25 -14.51 -0.44
N PRO A 190 -2.41 -14.20 0.17
CA PRO A 190 -2.43 -13.52 1.45
C PRO A 190 -1.78 -14.37 2.55
N ASN A 191 -1.19 -13.69 3.52
CA ASN A 191 -0.67 -14.25 4.75
C ASN A 191 -1.70 -14.11 5.87
N THR A 192 -1.51 -14.84 6.97
CA THR A 192 -2.17 -14.49 8.24
C THR A 192 -1.54 -13.22 8.82
N TRP A 193 -2.24 -12.55 9.72
CA TRP A 193 -1.64 -11.39 10.42
C TRP A 193 -0.38 -11.78 11.18
N LYS A 194 -0.37 -12.93 11.86
CA LYS A 194 0.80 -13.40 12.60
C LYS A 194 2.02 -13.64 11.71
N GLU A 195 1.82 -14.17 10.50
CA GLU A 195 2.91 -14.33 9.53
C GLU A 195 3.48 -12.97 9.12
N ILE A 196 2.62 -11.97 8.86
CA ILE A 196 3.06 -10.62 8.49
C ILE A 196 3.80 -9.96 9.65
N GLU A 197 3.21 -9.96 10.84
CA GLU A 197 3.80 -9.39 12.06
C GLU A 197 5.18 -10.00 12.34
N LYS A 198 5.29 -11.35 12.18
CA LYS A 198 6.56 -12.04 12.35
C LYS A 198 7.60 -11.60 11.32
N MET A 199 7.26 -11.53 10.03
CA MET A 199 8.18 -11.09 8.97
C MET A 199 8.71 -9.68 9.25
N VAL A 200 7.83 -8.77 9.67
CA VAL A 200 8.19 -7.37 9.97
C VAL A 200 9.07 -7.30 11.23
N THR A 201 8.73 -8.04 12.28
CA THR A 201 9.55 -8.10 13.50
C THR A 201 10.92 -8.73 13.25
N ASP A 202 10.98 -9.83 12.49
CA ASP A 202 12.23 -10.52 12.16
C ASP A 202 13.15 -9.65 11.29
N ALA A 203 12.61 -8.74 10.49
CA ALA A 203 13.39 -7.76 9.73
C ALA A 203 14.13 -6.74 10.62
N GLY A 204 13.67 -6.54 11.85
CA GLY A 204 14.32 -5.68 12.85
C GLY A 204 13.49 -4.49 13.35
N PHE A 205 12.26 -4.31 12.87
CA PHE A 205 11.39 -3.22 13.33
C PHE A 205 11.11 -3.32 14.84
N SER A 206 11.33 -2.21 15.55
CA SER A 206 11.18 -2.14 17.01
C SER A 206 9.71 -2.06 17.45
N VAL A 207 8.84 -1.55 16.59
CA VAL A 207 7.41 -1.41 16.80
C VAL A 207 6.67 -1.96 15.58
N VAL A 208 5.65 -2.78 15.82
CA VAL A 208 4.71 -3.23 14.78
C VAL A 208 3.30 -3.08 15.34
N GLN A 209 2.57 -2.06 14.91
CA GLN A 209 1.28 -1.70 15.48
C GLN A 209 0.19 -1.63 14.42
N PRO A 210 -0.81 -2.55 14.44
CA PRO A 210 -2.03 -2.36 13.66
C PRO A 210 -2.77 -1.11 14.13
N PHE A 211 -3.12 -0.22 13.21
CA PHE A 211 -3.93 0.97 13.49
C PHE A 211 -5.29 0.93 12.82
N TRP A 212 -5.44 0.11 11.78
CA TRP A 212 -6.71 -0.05 11.06
C TRP A 212 -7.01 -1.52 10.77
N ARG A 213 -8.28 -1.92 10.92
CA ARG A 213 -8.73 -3.27 10.55
C ARG A 213 -10.17 -3.25 10.06
N ASN A 214 -10.42 -3.88 8.93
CA ASN A 214 -11.76 -4.05 8.39
C ASN A 214 -11.89 -5.38 7.63
N HIS A 215 -12.86 -6.23 8.01
CA HIS A 215 -12.96 -7.60 7.52
C HIS A 215 -11.61 -8.34 7.56
N ALA A 216 -11.14 -8.78 6.40
CA ALA A 216 -9.86 -9.46 6.23
C ALA A 216 -8.68 -8.50 5.95
N PHE A 217 -8.89 -7.18 6.04
CA PHE A 217 -7.86 -6.19 5.72
C PHE A 217 -7.28 -5.58 7.00
N VAL A 218 -5.97 -5.40 7.02
CA VAL A 218 -5.23 -4.83 8.15
C VAL A 218 -4.29 -3.75 7.64
N GLY A 219 -4.32 -2.59 8.28
CA GLY A 219 -3.33 -1.52 8.12
C GLY A 219 -2.44 -1.47 9.36
N ALA A 220 -1.13 -1.35 9.19
CA ALA A 220 -0.17 -1.34 10.28
C ALA A 220 0.99 -0.36 10.04
N LEU A 221 1.53 0.12 11.14
CA LEU A 221 2.72 0.97 11.24
C LEU A 221 3.85 0.13 11.83
N ALA A 222 5.02 0.15 11.19
CA ALA A 222 6.25 -0.40 11.72
C ALA A 222 7.32 0.69 11.81
N VAL A 223 8.02 0.80 12.94
CA VAL A 223 9.05 1.83 13.19
C VAL A 223 10.41 1.17 13.37
N LYS A 224 11.44 1.73 12.67
CA LYS A 224 12.83 1.31 12.77
C LYS A 224 13.51 1.82 14.02
#